data_7a39eec32a182f93bda0c109c7df6068
#
_entry.id   7a39eec32a182f93bda0c109c7df6068
#
_cell.length_a   1.000
_cell.length_b   1.000
_cell.length_c   1.000
_cell.angle_alpha   90.00
_cell.angle_beta   90.00
_cell.angle_gamma   90.00
#
_symmetry.space_group_name_H-M   'P 1'
#
loop_
_entity.id
_entity.type
_entity.pdbx_description
1 polymer ?
#
loop_
_entity_poly.entity_id
_entity_poly.type
_entity_poly.pdbx_seq_one_letter_code
_entity_poly.pdbx_strand_id
1 'polypeptide(L)'
;MEATLWKDMFSLTLPVLEKILRPVIIYAFLVIGLRLAGKRELAQLNPFDLVVLLTLSNTVQNAIIGEDNSVTGGLIGATTLLVINYVLVRFLYSHQRLDRAVEGAPDALIEGGKLKTDRLRSELITLPELEAAAHRQGFASLDEIEGAVLEPSGTISFVAKKPPIETTRHQEIVSRLEQIGHDLAAVRVSLVERSG
;
A
#
# COMPACT_ATOMS: atom_id res chain seq x y z
N MET A 1 13.68 46.52 15.37
CA MET A 1 13.97 45.41 14.44
C MET A 1 13.51 44.06 15.02
N GLU A 2 13.84 43.70 16.25
CA GLU A 2 13.41 42.42 16.85
C GLU A 2 11.89 42.31 17.05
N ALA A 3 11.23 43.37 17.55
CA ALA A 3 9.78 43.36 17.79
C ALA A 3 8.95 43.25 16.50
N THR A 4 9.45 43.74 15.36
CA THR A 4 8.79 43.60 14.05
C THR A 4 8.96 42.16 13.53
N LEU A 5 10.12 41.52 13.70
CA LEU A 5 10.37 40.14 13.32
C LEU A 5 9.38 39.18 14.03
N TRP A 6 9.24 39.29 15.33
CA TRP A 6 8.30 38.47 16.08
C TRP A 6 6.84 38.69 15.64
N LYS A 7 6.47 39.95 15.40
CA LYS A 7 5.13 40.27 14.91
C LYS A 7 4.88 39.66 13.54
N ASP A 8 5.81 39.80 12.61
CA ASP A 8 5.65 39.29 11.23
C ASP A 8 5.64 37.77 11.19
N MET A 9 6.40 37.10 12.08
CA MET A 9 6.42 35.64 12.16
C MET A 9 5.13 35.04 12.77
N PHE A 10 4.48 35.72 13.72
CA PHE A 10 3.39 35.13 14.50
C PHE A 10 2.04 35.80 14.28
N SER A 11 1.96 36.96 13.61
CA SER A 11 0.68 37.59 13.34
C SER A 11 0.02 36.98 12.10
N LEU A 12 -1.24 36.57 12.27
CA LEU A 12 -2.05 36.08 11.15
C LEU A 12 -2.47 37.26 10.24
N THR A 13 -2.31 37.09 8.95
CA THR A 13 -2.82 38.02 7.93
C THR A 13 -4.22 37.63 7.48
N LEU A 14 -4.60 36.36 7.61
CA LEU A 14 -5.92 35.83 7.27
C LEU A 14 -6.70 35.41 8.51
N PRO A 15 -8.06 35.46 8.46
CA PRO A 15 -8.91 34.95 9.53
C PRO A 15 -8.65 33.46 9.81
N VAL A 16 -8.66 33.09 11.10
CA VAL A 16 -8.47 31.69 11.54
C VAL A 16 -9.42 30.71 10.84
N LEU A 17 -10.68 31.12 10.64
CA LEU A 17 -11.69 30.30 9.95
C LEU A 17 -11.26 29.99 8.51
N GLU A 18 -10.71 30.95 7.79
CA GLU A 18 -10.22 30.78 6.43
C GLU A 18 -9.01 29.85 6.40
N LYS A 19 -8.11 29.95 7.37
CA LYS A 19 -6.96 29.05 7.56
C LYS A 19 -7.35 27.60 7.84
N ILE A 20 -8.53 27.36 8.37
CA ILE A 20 -9.08 26.03 8.60
C ILE A 20 -9.84 25.54 7.37
N LEU A 21 -10.68 26.38 6.76
CA LEU A 21 -11.54 25.96 5.64
C LEU A 21 -10.74 25.64 4.38
N ARG A 22 -9.70 26.41 4.03
CA ARG A 22 -8.87 26.19 2.84
C ARG A 22 -8.24 24.79 2.81
N PRO A 23 -7.49 24.34 3.85
CA PRO A 23 -6.94 23.00 3.90
C PRO A 23 -8.02 21.91 3.84
N VAL A 24 -9.17 22.09 4.51
CA VAL A 24 -10.28 21.11 4.51
C VAL A 24 -10.84 20.92 3.10
N ILE A 25 -11.13 22.01 2.39
CA ILE A 25 -11.67 21.97 1.03
C ILE A 25 -10.67 21.32 0.06
N ILE A 26 -9.41 21.73 0.11
CA ILE A 26 -8.35 21.19 -0.74
C ILE A 26 -8.12 19.71 -0.42
N TYR A 27 -8.08 19.34 0.86
CA TYR A 27 -7.94 17.94 1.26
C TYR A 27 -9.08 17.07 0.72
N ALA A 28 -10.33 17.52 0.87
CA ALA A 28 -11.49 16.80 0.33
C ALA A 28 -11.41 16.67 -1.20
N PHE A 29 -11.03 17.74 -1.90
CA PHE A 29 -10.81 17.72 -3.34
C PHE A 29 -9.73 16.69 -3.74
N LEU A 30 -8.58 16.67 -3.05
CA LEU A 30 -7.49 15.76 -3.33
C LEU A 30 -7.88 14.29 -3.06
N VAL A 31 -8.57 14.01 -1.95
CA VAL A 31 -9.06 12.66 -1.64
C VAL A 31 -10.00 12.16 -2.74
N ILE A 32 -10.95 13.00 -3.17
CA ILE A 32 -11.88 12.65 -4.26
C ILE A 32 -11.11 12.49 -5.58
N GLY A 33 -10.22 13.41 -5.91
CA GLY A 33 -9.43 13.39 -7.15
C GLY A 33 -8.55 12.15 -7.26
N LEU A 34 -7.78 11.85 -6.21
CA LEU A 34 -6.94 10.65 -6.18
C LEU A 34 -7.77 9.36 -6.21
N ARG A 35 -8.95 9.38 -5.59
CA ARG A 35 -9.88 8.26 -5.67
C ARG A 35 -10.38 8.00 -7.08
N LEU A 36 -10.69 9.06 -7.85
CA LEU A 36 -11.11 8.96 -9.25
C LEU A 36 -9.97 8.55 -10.19
N ALA A 37 -8.72 8.90 -9.85
CA ALA A 37 -7.53 8.50 -10.59
C ALA A 37 -7.25 6.98 -10.52
N GLY A 38 -7.80 6.27 -9.50
CA GLY A 38 -7.76 4.81 -9.40
C GLY A 38 -6.78 4.29 -8.33
N LYS A 39 -6.86 2.97 -8.06
CA LYS A 39 -6.08 2.27 -7.02
C LYS A 39 -4.59 2.17 -7.36
N ARG A 40 -4.24 2.19 -8.64
CA ARG A 40 -2.87 2.00 -9.14
C ARG A 40 -1.92 3.10 -8.67
N GLU A 41 -2.42 4.32 -8.55
CA GLU A 41 -1.63 5.53 -8.28
C GLU A 41 -0.85 5.47 -6.95
N LEU A 42 -1.30 4.65 -5.99
CA LEU A 42 -0.75 4.69 -4.63
C LEU A 42 0.35 3.65 -4.35
N ALA A 43 0.37 2.52 -5.06
CA ALA A 43 1.29 1.41 -4.74
C ALA A 43 2.42 1.19 -5.75
N GLN A 44 2.24 1.63 -6.99
CA GLN A 44 3.24 1.47 -8.05
C GLN A 44 3.47 2.81 -8.76
N LEU A 45 3.94 3.80 -7.99
CA LEU A 45 4.31 5.11 -8.52
C LEU A 45 5.36 4.95 -9.62
N ASN A 46 4.96 5.24 -10.85
CA ASN A 46 5.91 5.41 -11.93
C ASN A 46 6.47 6.86 -11.92
N PRO A 47 7.52 7.15 -12.66
CA PRO A 47 8.09 8.51 -12.70
C PRO A 47 7.08 9.60 -13.11
N PHE A 48 6.09 9.27 -13.96
CA PHE A 48 5.06 10.22 -14.40
C PHE A 48 4.07 10.53 -13.27
N ASP A 49 3.66 9.51 -12.48
CA ASP A 49 2.78 9.69 -11.33
C ASP A 49 3.44 10.58 -10.27
N LEU A 50 4.75 10.38 -10.05
CA LEU A 50 5.54 11.22 -9.14
C LEU A 50 5.56 12.69 -9.61
N VAL A 51 5.74 12.94 -10.91
CA VAL A 51 5.69 14.29 -11.48
C VAL A 51 4.32 14.92 -11.28
N VAL A 52 3.23 14.16 -11.52
CA VAL A 52 1.87 14.63 -11.29
C VAL A 52 1.65 14.98 -9.82
N LEU A 53 2.03 14.12 -8.88
CA LEU A 53 1.87 14.35 -7.43
C LEU A 53 2.66 15.57 -6.96
N LEU A 54 3.90 15.74 -7.41
CA LEU A 54 4.74 16.90 -7.07
C LEU A 54 4.16 18.20 -7.64
N THR A 55 3.70 18.17 -8.90
CA THR A 55 3.08 19.32 -9.56
C THR A 55 1.76 19.68 -8.88
N LEU A 56 0.94 18.69 -8.55
CA LEU A 56 -0.32 18.87 -7.83
C LEU A 56 -0.08 19.49 -6.46
N SER A 57 0.88 18.95 -5.69
CA SER A 57 1.27 19.49 -4.39
C SER A 57 1.66 20.96 -4.47
N ASN A 58 2.50 21.33 -5.42
CA ASN A 58 2.90 22.72 -5.65
C ASN A 58 1.72 23.60 -6.08
N THR A 59 0.83 23.09 -6.94
CA THR A 59 -0.35 23.81 -7.41
C THR A 59 -1.31 24.16 -6.29
N VAL A 60 -1.56 23.21 -5.37
CA VAL A 60 -2.51 23.43 -4.27
C VAL A 60 -1.90 24.16 -3.08
N GLN A 61 -0.57 24.23 -2.98
CA GLN A 61 0.13 24.85 -1.87
C GLN A 61 -0.36 26.28 -1.60
N ASN A 62 -0.44 27.10 -2.63
CA ASN A 62 -0.89 28.48 -2.51
C ASN A 62 -2.37 28.61 -2.11
N ALA A 63 -3.19 27.65 -2.53
CA ALA A 63 -4.59 27.62 -2.13
C ALA A 63 -4.77 27.25 -0.64
N ILE A 64 -3.89 26.42 -0.09
CA ILE A 64 -3.88 26.05 1.33
C ILE A 64 -3.35 27.20 2.20
N ILE A 65 -2.19 27.75 1.83
CA ILE A 65 -1.48 28.79 2.60
C ILE A 65 -2.19 30.13 2.48
N GLY A 66 -2.68 30.50 1.29
CA GLY A 66 -3.19 31.83 0.98
C GLY A 66 -2.05 32.85 0.99
N GLU A 67 -2.37 34.08 1.36
CA GLU A 67 -1.38 35.19 1.45
C GLU A 67 -0.70 35.28 2.84
N ASP A 68 -0.87 34.26 3.69
CA ASP A 68 -0.34 34.26 5.05
C ASP A 68 0.82 33.26 5.18
N ASN A 69 2.03 33.79 5.23
CA ASN A 69 3.27 33.04 5.41
C ASN A 69 3.74 33.02 6.89
N SER A 70 2.86 33.36 7.84
CA SER A 70 3.22 33.32 9.26
C SER A 70 3.40 31.88 9.76
N VAL A 71 4.28 31.70 10.74
CA VAL A 71 4.46 30.40 11.44
C VAL A 71 3.13 29.93 12.05
N THR A 72 2.39 30.85 12.67
CA THR A 72 1.07 30.55 13.26
C THR A 72 0.09 30.04 12.21
N GLY A 73 0.02 30.68 11.03
CA GLY A 73 -0.83 30.25 9.94
C GLY A 73 -0.43 28.88 9.38
N GLY A 74 0.88 28.62 9.26
CA GLY A 74 1.41 27.30 8.88
C GLY A 74 1.07 26.20 9.88
N LEU A 75 1.19 26.46 11.18
CA LEU A 75 0.82 25.50 12.23
C LEU A 75 -0.68 25.21 12.26
N ILE A 76 -1.54 26.22 12.10
CA ILE A 76 -2.99 26.02 12.01
C ILE A 76 -3.34 25.15 10.80
N GLY A 77 -2.79 25.47 9.62
CA GLY A 77 -3.02 24.69 8.40
C GLY A 77 -2.57 23.24 8.52
N ALA A 78 -1.35 23.00 9.01
CA ALA A 78 -0.82 21.66 9.22
C ALA A 78 -1.62 20.86 10.25
N THR A 79 -1.98 21.48 11.38
CA THR A 79 -2.82 20.84 12.41
C THR A 79 -4.20 20.50 11.85
N THR A 80 -4.79 21.39 11.06
CA THR A 80 -6.08 21.14 10.40
C THR A 80 -6.02 19.93 9.47
N LEU A 81 -4.97 19.82 8.65
CA LEU A 81 -4.76 18.65 7.76
C LEU A 81 -4.62 17.35 8.56
N LEU A 82 -3.87 17.34 9.65
CA LEU A 82 -3.72 16.16 10.51
C LEU A 82 -5.04 15.76 11.17
N VAL A 83 -5.78 16.73 11.67
CA VAL A 83 -7.08 16.49 12.32
C VAL A 83 -8.10 15.97 11.33
N ILE A 84 -8.25 16.61 10.17
CA ILE A 84 -9.24 16.16 9.17
C ILE A 84 -8.90 14.76 8.64
N ASN A 85 -7.62 14.46 8.41
CA ASN A 85 -7.17 13.12 8.03
C ASN A 85 -7.52 12.10 9.11
N TYR A 86 -7.21 12.38 10.38
CA TYR A 86 -7.56 11.51 11.50
C TYR A 86 -9.08 11.28 11.60
N VAL A 87 -9.87 12.34 11.49
CA VAL A 87 -11.33 12.25 11.53
C VAL A 87 -11.86 11.40 10.37
N LEU A 88 -11.35 11.61 9.15
CA LEU A 88 -11.75 10.84 7.99
C LEU A 88 -11.44 9.35 8.16
N VAL A 89 -10.20 9.01 8.51
CA VAL A 89 -9.78 7.61 8.73
C VAL A 89 -10.62 6.97 9.86
N ARG A 90 -10.84 7.68 10.95
CA ARG A 90 -11.67 7.21 12.07
C ARG A 90 -13.13 6.99 11.66
N PHE A 91 -13.66 7.88 10.85
CA PHE A 91 -15.01 7.77 10.31
C PHE A 91 -15.16 6.57 9.36
N LEU A 92 -14.23 6.39 8.42
CA LEU A 92 -14.21 5.25 7.51
C LEU A 92 -14.10 3.93 8.26
N TYR A 93 -13.20 3.84 9.24
CA TYR A 93 -13.05 2.65 10.08
C TYR A 93 -14.37 2.23 10.75
N SER A 94 -15.20 3.20 11.14
CA SER A 94 -16.51 2.95 11.77
C SER A 94 -17.61 2.56 10.76
N HIS A 95 -17.39 2.79 9.46
CA HIS A 95 -18.39 2.61 8.40
C HIS A 95 -17.84 1.77 7.24
N GLN A 96 -17.71 0.46 7.44
CA GLN A 96 -17.14 -0.48 6.45
C GLN A 96 -17.74 -0.41 5.03
N ARG A 97 -18.99 0.05 4.87
CA ARG A 97 -19.59 0.23 3.54
C ARG A 97 -19.03 1.46 2.83
N LEU A 98 -18.79 2.54 3.57
CA LEU A 98 -18.16 3.76 3.05
C LEU A 98 -16.67 3.55 2.81
N ASP A 99 -16.00 2.78 3.67
CA ASP A 99 -14.62 2.35 3.53
C ASP A 99 -14.40 1.66 2.16
N ARG A 100 -15.21 0.66 1.84
CA ARG A 100 -15.19 0.02 0.52
C ARG A 100 -15.49 0.96 -0.64
N ALA A 101 -16.32 1.99 -0.43
CA ALA A 101 -16.62 2.98 -1.47
C ALA A 101 -15.44 3.95 -1.66
N VAL A 102 -14.72 4.30 -0.58
CA VAL A 102 -13.58 5.22 -0.59
C VAL A 102 -12.26 4.50 -0.90
N GLU A 103 -11.98 3.38 -0.28
CA GLU A 103 -10.74 2.61 -0.52
C GLU A 103 -10.86 1.62 -1.69
N GLY A 104 -12.08 1.19 -2.02
CA GLY A 104 -12.39 0.20 -3.05
C GLY A 104 -12.43 -1.23 -2.50
N ALA A 105 -12.93 -2.15 -3.31
CA ALA A 105 -12.89 -3.58 -3.03
C ALA A 105 -11.67 -4.21 -3.72
N PRO A 106 -11.12 -5.32 -3.20
CA PRO A 106 -10.10 -6.07 -3.91
C PRO A 106 -10.63 -6.57 -5.27
N ASP A 107 -9.81 -6.46 -6.32
CA ASP A 107 -10.16 -6.92 -7.68
C ASP A 107 -9.31 -8.11 -8.09
N ALA A 108 -9.96 -9.23 -8.43
CA ALA A 108 -9.26 -10.41 -8.90
C ALA A 108 -8.77 -10.21 -10.34
N LEU A 109 -7.45 -10.22 -10.53
CA LEU A 109 -6.77 -10.14 -11.83
C LEU A 109 -6.54 -11.53 -12.42
N ILE A 110 -6.25 -12.53 -11.57
CA ILE A 110 -6.17 -13.95 -11.92
C ILE A 110 -7.06 -14.71 -10.93
N GLU A 111 -7.87 -15.63 -11.45
CA GLU A 111 -8.74 -16.49 -10.63
C GLU A 111 -8.77 -17.90 -11.22
N GLY A 112 -8.43 -18.90 -10.39
CA GLY A 112 -8.32 -20.29 -10.84
C GLY A 112 -7.29 -20.47 -11.97
N GLY A 113 -6.17 -19.73 -11.91
CA GLY A 113 -5.13 -19.73 -12.93
C GLY A 113 -5.52 -19.09 -14.25
N LYS A 114 -6.66 -18.40 -14.33
CA LYS A 114 -7.14 -17.72 -15.54
C LYS A 114 -7.03 -16.21 -15.40
N LEU A 115 -6.41 -15.58 -16.38
CA LEU A 115 -6.27 -14.14 -16.46
C LEU A 115 -7.61 -13.46 -16.76
N LYS A 116 -7.97 -12.45 -15.98
CA LYS A 116 -9.16 -11.61 -16.17
C LYS A 116 -8.81 -10.34 -16.95
N THR A 117 -8.75 -10.44 -18.27
CA THR A 117 -8.33 -9.32 -19.16
C THR A 117 -9.20 -8.08 -19.02
N ASP A 118 -10.52 -8.26 -18.76
CA ASP A 118 -11.43 -7.13 -18.57
C ASP A 118 -11.11 -6.36 -17.28
N ARG A 119 -10.70 -7.06 -16.23
CA ARG A 119 -10.28 -6.44 -14.97
C ARG A 119 -8.94 -5.73 -15.12
N LEU A 120 -7.98 -6.32 -15.82
CA LEU A 120 -6.71 -5.66 -16.13
C LEU A 120 -6.92 -4.34 -16.88
N ARG A 121 -7.83 -4.33 -17.85
CA ARG A 121 -8.18 -3.12 -18.61
C ARG A 121 -8.85 -2.06 -17.73
N SER A 122 -9.80 -2.45 -16.87
CA SER A 122 -10.50 -1.51 -15.98
C SER A 122 -9.56 -0.86 -14.97
N GLU A 123 -8.56 -1.61 -14.51
CA GLU A 123 -7.55 -1.12 -13.56
C GLU A 123 -6.31 -0.55 -14.25
N LEU A 124 -6.32 -0.44 -15.60
CA LEU A 124 -5.21 0.10 -16.42
C LEU A 124 -3.86 -0.62 -16.18
N ILE A 125 -3.91 -1.92 -15.85
CA ILE A 125 -2.73 -2.75 -15.64
C ILE A 125 -2.43 -3.51 -16.93
N THR A 126 -1.22 -3.37 -17.43
CA THR A 126 -0.73 -4.13 -18.59
C THR A 126 -0.23 -5.51 -18.18
N LEU A 127 -0.21 -6.45 -19.11
CA LEU A 127 0.32 -7.79 -18.86
C LEU A 127 1.80 -7.77 -18.43
N PRO A 128 2.70 -7.00 -19.07
CA PRO A 128 4.08 -6.87 -18.61
C PRO A 128 4.22 -6.32 -17.18
N GLU A 129 3.33 -5.41 -16.76
CA GLU A 129 3.34 -4.90 -15.37
C GLU A 129 2.92 -5.98 -14.38
N LEU A 130 1.92 -6.80 -14.72
CA LEU A 130 1.51 -7.94 -13.90
C LEU A 130 2.63 -8.97 -13.78
N GLU A 131 3.30 -9.31 -14.90
CA GLU A 131 4.47 -10.20 -14.93
C GLU A 131 5.61 -9.65 -14.07
N ALA A 132 5.94 -8.37 -14.22
CA ALA A 132 6.97 -7.71 -13.41
C ALA A 132 6.62 -7.72 -11.91
N ALA A 133 5.34 -7.59 -11.56
CA ALA A 133 4.88 -7.70 -10.17
C ALA A 133 5.04 -9.13 -9.65
N ALA A 134 4.72 -10.15 -10.46
CA ALA A 134 4.89 -11.56 -10.13
C ALA A 134 6.37 -11.92 -9.91
N HIS A 135 7.25 -11.46 -10.81
CA HIS A 135 8.70 -11.66 -10.69
C HIS A 135 9.27 -11.06 -9.40
N ARG A 136 8.81 -9.86 -9.00
CA ARG A 136 9.23 -9.25 -7.72
C ARG A 136 8.85 -10.07 -6.49
N GLN A 137 7.78 -10.89 -6.59
CA GLN A 137 7.34 -11.80 -5.52
C GLN A 137 7.87 -13.23 -5.69
N GLY A 138 8.80 -13.47 -6.64
CA GLY A 138 9.52 -14.72 -6.80
C GLY A 138 8.86 -15.77 -7.71
N PHE A 139 7.81 -15.39 -8.45
CA PHE A 139 7.22 -16.27 -9.47
C PHE A 139 8.00 -16.18 -10.77
N ALA A 140 8.33 -17.30 -11.40
CA ALA A 140 9.04 -17.31 -12.68
C ALA A 140 8.08 -17.03 -13.86
N SER A 141 6.80 -17.37 -13.73
CA SER A 141 5.78 -17.10 -14.75
C SER A 141 4.39 -16.94 -14.14
N LEU A 142 3.45 -16.35 -14.89
CA LEU A 142 2.04 -16.27 -14.48
C LEU A 142 1.36 -17.64 -14.42
N ASP A 143 1.91 -18.66 -15.09
CA ASP A 143 1.37 -20.02 -15.06
C ASP A 143 1.48 -20.70 -13.71
N GLU A 144 2.37 -20.24 -12.84
CA GLU A 144 2.55 -20.74 -11.47
C GLU A 144 1.51 -20.16 -10.49
N ILE A 145 0.72 -19.18 -10.94
CA ILE A 145 -0.18 -18.39 -10.11
C ILE A 145 -1.61 -18.93 -10.22
N GLU A 146 -2.20 -19.30 -9.09
CA GLU A 146 -3.60 -19.68 -8.95
C GLU A 146 -4.51 -18.47 -8.87
N GLY A 147 -4.09 -17.44 -8.14
CA GLY A 147 -4.83 -16.20 -7.95
C GLY A 147 -3.92 -14.99 -7.88
N ALA A 148 -4.38 -13.89 -8.44
CA ALA A 148 -3.77 -12.56 -8.23
C ALA A 148 -4.88 -11.56 -7.93
N VAL A 149 -4.71 -10.78 -6.87
CA VAL A 149 -5.69 -9.81 -6.40
C VAL A 149 -5.03 -8.44 -6.29
N LEU A 150 -5.63 -7.45 -6.93
CA LEU A 150 -5.29 -6.05 -6.72
C LEU A 150 -5.99 -5.57 -5.45
N GLU A 151 -5.20 -5.32 -4.42
CA GLU A 151 -5.70 -4.80 -3.15
C GLU A 151 -6.10 -3.32 -3.27
N PRO A 152 -6.95 -2.80 -2.37
CA PRO A 152 -7.28 -1.37 -2.33
C PRO A 152 -6.07 -0.45 -2.17
N SER A 153 -4.99 -0.94 -1.54
CA SER A 153 -3.70 -0.24 -1.43
C SER A 153 -2.95 -0.11 -2.76
N GLY A 154 -3.44 -0.73 -3.84
CA GLY A 154 -2.77 -0.82 -5.15
C GLY A 154 -1.70 -1.91 -5.24
N THR A 155 -1.42 -2.63 -4.16
CA THR A 155 -0.50 -3.78 -4.17
C THR A 155 -1.18 -4.98 -4.80
N ILE A 156 -0.44 -5.76 -5.60
CA ILE A 156 -0.94 -7.02 -6.16
C ILE A 156 -0.45 -8.16 -5.28
N SER A 157 -1.38 -8.92 -4.70
CA SER A 157 -1.12 -10.13 -3.93
C SER A 157 -1.25 -11.35 -4.84
N PHE A 158 -0.32 -12.30 -4.74
CA PHE A 158 -0.32 -13.51 -5.56
C PHE A 158 -0.46 -14.77 -4.71
N VAL A 159 -1.19 -15.76 -5.24
CA VAL A 159 -1.35 -17.10 -4.66
C VAL A 159 -0.82 -18.13 -5.66
N ALA A 160 0.14 -18.95 -5.23
CA ALA A 160 0.74 -19.99 -6.06
C ALA A 160 -0.23 -21.18 -6.28
N LYS A 161 -0.21 -21.77 -7.48
CA LYS A 161 -0.92 -23.03 -7.78
C LYS A 161 -0.38 -24.22 -6.99
N LYS A 162 0.90 -24.20 -6.68
CA LYS A 162 1.59 -25.23 -5.89
C LYS A 162 2.38 -24.54 -4.78
N PRO A 163 2.60 -25.21 -3.64
CA PRO A 163 3.48 -24.66 -2.63
C PRO A 163 4.85 -24.36 -3.25
N PRO A 164 5.51 -23.26 -2.85
CA PRO A 164 6.83 -22.89 -3.36
C PRO A 164 7.79 -24.09 -3.29
N ILE A 165 8.67 -24.22 -4.29
CA ILE A 165 9.69 -25.27 -4.38
C ILE A 165 10.47 -25.42 -3.07
N GLU A 166 10.71 -24.33 -2.36
CA GLU A 166 11.35 -24.34 -1.03
C GLU A 166 10.58 -25.11 0.02
N THR A 167 9.23 -25.00 0.05
CA THR A 167 8.40 -25.73 1.03
C THR A 167 8.41 -27.24 0.75
N THR A 168 8.35 -27.61 -0.53
CA THR A 168 8.43 -29.02 -0.95
C THR A 168 9.82 -29.59 -0.65
N ARG A 169 10.88 -28.82 -0.91
CA ARG A 169 12.25 -29.20 -0.62
C ARG A 169 12.53 -29.29 0.88
N HIS A 170 11.97 -28.37 1.65
CA HIS A 170 12.05 -28.42 3.11
C HIS A 170 11.37 -29.67 3.68
N GLN A 171 10.16 -29.99 3.22
CA GLN A 171 9.45 -31.20 3.60
C GLN A 171 10.21 -32.47 3.22
N GLU A 172 10.83 -32.51 2.03
CA GLU A 172 11.67 -33.64 1.61
C GLU A 172 12.92 -33.79 2.50
N ILE A 173 13.58 -32.69 2.86
CA ILE A 173 14.73 -32.70 3.77
C ILE A 173 14.32 -33.21 5.14
N VAL A 174 13.21 -32.71 5.70
CA VAL A 174 12.71 -33.13 7.00
C VAL A 174 12.38 -34.63 6.98
N SER A 175 11.69 -35.14 5.96
CA SER A 175 11.35 -36.56 5.85
C SER A 175 12.60 -37.46 5.74
N ARG A 176 13.63 -37.03 5.02
CA ARG A 176 14.91 -37.76 4.94
C ARG A 176 15.66 -37.76 6.27
N LEU A 177 15.64 -36.64 7.01
CA LEU A 177 16.24 -36.57 8.35
C LEU A 177 15.53 -37.50 9.35
N GLU A 178 14.21 -37.58 9.30
CA GLU A 178 13.43 -38.51 10.12
C GLU A 178 13.75 -39.96 9.78
N GLN A 179 13.89 -40.30 8.50
CA GLN A 179 14.27 -41.63 8.05
C GLN A 179 15.67 -42.03 8.52
N ILE A 180 16.66 -41.12 8.37
CA ILE A 180 18.02 -41.36 8.89
C ILE A 180 18.00 -41.53 10.41
N GLY A 181 17.20 -40.76 11.13
CA GLY A 181 17.02 -40.91 12.60
C GLY A 181 16.49 -42.30 12.98
N HIS A 182 15.51 -42.79 12.22
CA HIS A 182 14.95 -44.12 12.43
C HIS A 182 15.96 -45.23 12.15
N ASP A 183 16.70 -45.12 11.06
CA ASP A 183 17.75 -46.08 10.66
C ASP A 183 18.89 -46.14 11.69
N LEU A 184 19.31 -44.98 12.20
CA LEU A 184 20.33 -44.90 13.26
C LEU A 184 19.84 -45.53 14.57
N ALA A 185 18.56 -45.35 14.91
CA ALA A 185 17.97 -46.00 16.10
C ALA A 185 17.95 -47.53 15.96
N ALA A 186 17.62 -48.04 14.75
CA ALA A 186 17.62 -49.48 14.46
C ALA A 186 19.03 -50.08 14.54
N VAL A 187 20.04 -49.39 13.95
CA VAL A 187 21.44 -49.80 14.05
C VAL A 187 21.92 -49.83 15.52
N ARG A 188 21.58 -48.80 16.28
CA ARG A 188 21.92 -48.77 17.73
C ARG A 188 21.38 -49.94 18.50
N VAL A 189 20.11 -50.30 18.26
CA VAL A 189 19.48 -51.49 18.89
C VAL A 189 20.22 -52.75 18.51
N SER A 190 20.52 -52.96 17.23
CA SER A 190 21.26 -54.15 16.74
C SER A 190 22.67 -54.27 17.29
N LEU A 191 23.36 -53.14 17.54
CA LEU A 191 24.69 -53.15 18.16
C LEU A 191 24.64 -53.49 19.63
N VAL A 192 23.61 -53.06 20.37
CA VAL A 192 23.42 -53.39 21.77
C VAL A 192 23.12 -54.89 21.95
N GLU A 193 22.29 -55.48 21.07
CA GLU A 193 21.99 -56.90 21.05
C GLU A 193 23.20 -57.81 20.71
N ARG A 194 24.19 -57.28 19.97
CA ARG A 194 25.43 -58.04 19.64
C ARG A 194 26.51 -57.93 20.71
N SER A 195 26.42 -56.99 21.62
CA SER A 195 27.44 -56.72 22.66
C SER A 195 27.09 -57.31 24.05
N GLY A 196 25.90 -57.95 24.20
CA GLY A 196 25.50 -58.67 25.38
C GLY A 196 25.41 -60.17 25.14
#